data_5682d840b5aa7f340ccffc9cb1ad0e71
#
_entry.id   5682d840b5aa7f340ccffc9cb1ad0e71
#
_cell.length_a   1.000
_cell.length_b   1.000
_cell.length_c   1.000
_cell.angle_alpha   90.00
_cell.angle_beta   90.00
_cell.angle_gamma   90.00
#
_symmetry.space_group_name_H-M   'P 1'
#
loop_
_entity.id
_entity.type
_entity.pdbx_description
1 polymer ?
#
loop_
_entity_poly.entity_id
_entity_poly.type
_entity_poly.pdbx_seq_one_letter_code
_entity_poly.pdbx_strand_id
1 'polypeptide(L)'
;MILLADGDTPVLVDQPEDALHAPWIEEYLVDRLRSLRGSRQYLFATRSPGIVVSGDAEQIVTMKATAGHGEVEAVGSLERYELNALALEHLEGGRIPFSRRTLKLKVSVDPPAP
;
A
#
# COMPACT_ATOMS: atom_id res chain seq x y z
N MET A 1 15.12 -10.56 7.77
CA MET A 1 14.98 -9.10 7.57
C MET A 1 14.63 -8.44 8.89
N ILE A 2 15.39 -7.42 9.28
CA ILE A 2 15.32 -6.82 10.63
C ILE A 2 13.92 -6.24 10.92
N LEU A 3 13.27 -5.61 9.94
CA LEU A 3 11.96 -5.01 10.16
C LEU A 3 10.86 -6.00 10.52
N LEU A 4 11.09 -7.30 10.25
CA LEU A 4 10.15 -8.37 10.58
C LEU A 4 10.55 -9.12 11.85
N ALA A 5 11.58 -8.65 12.55
CA ALA A 5 12.00 -9.24 13.82
C ALA A 5 11.00 -8.91 14.93
N ASP A 6 10.97 -9.74 15.95
CA ASP A 6 10.12 -9.52 17.10
C ASP A 6 10.53 -8.26 17.87
N GLY A 7 9.54 -7.59 18.45
CA GLY A 7 9.78 -6.40 19.24
C GLY A 7 8.49 -5.61 19.41
N ASP A 8 8.54 -4.55 20.21
CA ASP A 8 7.38 -3.71 20.52
C ASP A 8 7.59 -2.24 20.14
N THR A 9 8.78 -1.86 19.67
CA THR A 9 9.06 -0.49 19.24
C THR A 9 8.47 -0.24 17.84
N PRO A 10 7.99 0.98 17.55
CA PRO A 10 7.53 1.32 16.21
C PRO A 10 8.64 1.18 15.17
N VAL A 11 8.28 0.77 13.96
CA VAL A 11 9.19 0.61 12.83
C VAL A 11 8.79 1.56 11.72
N LEU A 12 9.75 2.36 11.26
CA LEU A 12 9.59 3.27 10.12
C LEU A 12 10.31 2.65 8.92
N VAL A 13 9.60 2.49 7.80
CA VAL A 13 10.14 1.87 6.60
C VAL A 13 9.91 2.81 5.42
N ASP A 14 11.01 3.23 4.78
CA ASP A 14 10.95 4.16 3.66
C ASP A 14 11.17 3.42 2.34
N GLN A 15 10.13 3.37 1.52
CA GLN A 15 10.11 2.82 0.17
C GLN A 15 10.81 1.45 0.04
N PRO A 16 10.32 0.42 0.76
CA PRO A 16 10.95 -0.91 0.69
C PRO A 16 10.85 -1.52 -0.71
N GLU A 17 9.85 -1.13 -1.52
CA GLU A 17 9.67 -1.61 -2.88
C GLU A 17 10.83 -1.25 -3.80
N ASP A 18 11.62 -0.24 -3.49
CA ASP A 18 12.78 0.14 -4.31
C ASP A 18 13.85 -0.96 -4.33
N ALA A 19 13.89 -1.81 -3.30
CA ALA A 19 14.86 -2.88 -3.15
C ALA A 19 14.22 -4.28 -3.20
N LEU A 20 12.90 -4.39 -3.33
CA LEU A 20 12.19 -5.65 -3.21
C LEU A 20 11.42 -5.98 -4.49
N HIS A 21 11.46 -7.25 -4.87
CA HIS A 21 10.75 -7.80 -6.00
C HIS A 21 9.23 -7.88 -5.69
N ALA A 22 8.38 -7.48 -6.63
CA ALA A 22 6.94 -7.39 -6.39
C ALA A 22 6.30 -8.69 -5.90
N PRO A 23 6.55 -9.88 -6.50
CA PRO A 23 6.01 -11.11 -5.95
C PRO A 23 6.46 -11.39 -4.52
N TRP A 24 7.69 -11.03 -4.16
CA TRP A 24 8.19 -11.20 -2.79
C TRP A 24 7.42 -10.32 -1.81
N ILE A 25 7.06 -9.08 -2.22
CA ILE A 25 6.23 -8.20 -1.41
C ILE A 25 4.88 -8.86 -1.13
N GLU A 26 4.20 -9.36 -2.17
CA GLU A 26 2.89 -9.99 -2.02
C GLU A 26 2.93 -11.30 -1.23
N GLU A 27 3.88 -12.16 -1.52
CA GLU A 27 3.90 -13.52 -0.99
C GLU A 27 4.55 -13.63 0.39
N TYR A 28 5.40 -12.69 0.74
CA TYR A 28 6.14 -12.77 1.99
C TYR A 28 5.92 -11.56 2.89
N LEU A 29 6.24 -10.35 2.42
CA LEU A 29 6.17 -9.15 3.24
C LEU A 29 4.75 -8.87 3.71
N VAL A 30 3.79 -8.90 2.80
CA VAL A 30 2.38 -8.65 3.10
C VAL A 30 1.85 -9.68 4.10
N ASP A 31 2.09 -10.96 3.84
CA ASP A 31 1.66 -12.03 4.75
C ASP A 31 2.27 -11.87 6.13
N ARG A 32 3.55 -11.53 6.19
CA ARG A 32 4.26 -11.36 7.47
C ARG A 32 3.72 -10.17 8.24
N LEU A 33 3.45 -9.05 7.55
CA LEU A 33 2.86 -7.87 8.17
C LEU A 33 1.48 -8.18 8.77
N ARG A 34 0.67 -8.93 8.05
CA ARG A 34 -0.65 -9.33 8.55
C ARG A 34 -0.54 -10.22 9.78
N SER A 35 0.42 -11.12 9.81
CA SER A 35 0.63 -11.99 10.97
C SER A 35 1.18 -11.27 12.19
N LEU A 36 1.87 -10.14 11.98
CA LEU A 36 2.43 -9.33 13.08
C LEU A 36 1.50 -8.20 13.52
N ARG A 37 0.32 -8.11 12.92
CA ARG A 37 -0.67 -7.09 13.25
C ARG A 37 -1.00 -7.13 14.74
N GLY A 38 -0.98 -5.95 15.38
CA GLY A 38 -1.25 -5.83 16.80
C GLY A 38 -0.03 -6.02 17.70
N SER A 39 1.10 -6.53 17.20
CA SER A 39 2.31 -6.73 18.01
C SER A 39 3.19 -5.49 18.06
N ARG A 40 3.23 -4.70 16.99
CA ARG A 40 3.95 -3.42 16.96
C ARG A 40 3.40 -2.55 15.84
N GLN A 41 3.69 -1.25 15.91
CA GLN A 41 3.26 -0.29 14.89
C GLN A 41 4.25 -0.27 13.74
N TYR A 42 3.74 -0.34 12.50
CA TYR A 42 4.53 -0.18 11.28
C TYR A 42 4.05 1.04 10.53
N LEU A 43 4.99 1.92 10.17
CA LEU A 43 4.71 3.12 9.35
C LEU A 43 5.53 3.01 8.07
N PHE A 44 4.84 2.99 6.94
CA PHE A 44 5.46 2.86 5.63
C PHE A 44 5.30 4.14 4.82
N ALA A 45 6.39 4.64 4.27
CA ALA A 45 6.35 5.58 3.17
C ALA A 45 6.51 4.75 1.89
N THR A 46 5.46 4.63 1.08
CA THR A 46 5.47 3.67 -0.03
C THR A 46 4.55 4.10 -1.15
N ARG A 47 4.85 3.62 -2.37
CA ARG A 47 3.97 3.70 -3.54
C ARG A 47 3.53 2.31 -3.98
N SER A 48 3.76 1.28 -3.17
CA SER A 48 3.43 -0.09 -3.52
C SER A 48 1.97 -0.40 -3.20
N PRO A 49 1.13 -0.72 -4.21
CA PRO A 49 -0.24 -1.16 -3.94
C PRO A 49 -0.30 -2.45 -3.11
N GLY A 50 0.71 -3.32 -3.23
CA GLY A 50 0.79 -4.52 -2.41
C GLY A 50 0.85 -4.19 -0.93
N ILE A 51 1.71 -3.26 -0.54
CA ILE A 51 1.87 -2.88 0.87
C ILE A 51 0.61 -2.17 1.38
N VAL A 52 0.09 -1.20 0.61
CA VAL A 52 -1.05 -0.37 1.05
C VAL A 52 -2.36 -1.16 1.04
N VAL A 53 -2.66 -1.82 -0.07
CA VAL A 53 -3.97 -2.46 -0.29
C VAL A 53 -3.95 -3.90 0.20
N SER A 54 -3.05 -4.73 -0.31
CA SER A 54 -2.97 -6.15 0.09
C SER A 54 -2.52 -6.30 1.54
N GLY A 55 -1.69 -5.38 2.03
CA GLY A 55 -1.28 -5.34 3.42
C GLY A 55 -2.36 -4.86 4.37
N ASP A 56 -3.49 -4.40 3.84
CA ASP A 56 -4.66 -3.98 4.62
C ASP A 56 -4.30 -2.91 5.65
N ALA A 57 -3.75 -1.80 5.18
CA ALA A 57 -3.35 -0.69 6.03
C ALA A 57 -4.53 -0.17 6.84
N GLU A 58 -4.35 -0.03 8.15
CA GLU A 58 -5.39 0.47 9.04
C GLU A 58 -5.62 1.97 8.85
N GLN A 59 -4.57 2.71 8.52
CA GLN A 59 -4.65 4.12 8.23
C GLN A 59 -3.75 4.46 7.05
N ILE A 60 -4.29 5.26 6.14
CA ILE A 60 -3.56 5.76 4.99
C ILE A 60 -3.50 7.28 5.10
N VAL A 61 -2.30 7.82 4.89
CA VAL A 61 -2.06 9.26 4.79
C VAL A 61 -1.59 9.53 3.37
N THR A 62 -2.40 10.23 2.59
CA THR A 62 -2.01 10.63 1.25
C THR A 62 -1.32 11.99 1.31
N MET A 63 -0.27 12.14 0.54
CA MET A 63 0.56 13.34 0.52
C MET A 63 0.50 13.99 -0.85
N LYS A 64 0.62 15.31 -0.89
CA LYS A 64 0.78 16.06 -2.13
C LYS A 64 1.92 17.07 -1.97
N ALA A 65 2.53 17.45 -3.08
CA ALA A 65 3.57 18.47 -3.10
C ALA A 65 3.04 19.73 -3.78
N THR A 66 3.17 20.87 -3.11
CA THR A 66 2.77 22.17 -3.65
C THR A 66 3.84 23.19 -3.31
N ALA A 67 4.22 24.03 -4.28
CA ALA A 67 5.16 25.13 -4.07
C ALA A 67 6.45 24.72 -3.35
N GLY A 68 6.96 23.52 -3.65
CA GLY A 68 8.25 23.04 -3.13
C GLY A 68 8.21 22.40 -1.76
N HIS A 69 7.02 22.16 -1.19
CA HIS A 69 6.90 21.44 0.08
C HIS A 69 5.75 20.43 0.04
N GLY A 70 5.80 19.45 0.95
CA GLY A 70 4.78 18.41 1.05
C GLY A 70 3.68 18.80 2.03
N GLU A 71 2.47 18.37 1.73
CA GLU A 71 1.30 18.57 2.59
C GLU A 71 0.52 17.28 2.71
N VAL A 72 -0.15 17.10 3.85
CA VAL A 72 -1.12 16.01 4.00
C VAL A 72 -2.37 16.35 3.19
N GLU A 73 -2.76 15.46 2.29
CA GLU A 73 -3.93 15.63 1.45
C GLU A 73 -5.17 15.04 2.11
N ALA A 74 -5.07 13.81 2.63
CA ALA A 74 -6.17 13.13 3.31
C ALA A 74 -5.63 12.07 4.25
N VAL A 75 -6.44 11.74 5.27
CA VAL A 75 -6.13 10.69 6.26
C VAL A 75 -7.38 9.84 6.48
N GLY A 76 -7.23 8.53 6.47
CA GLY A 76 -8.34 7.62 6.74
C GLY A 76 -8.05 6.21 6.29
N SER A 77 -9.11 5.41 6.14
CA SER A 77 -9.01 4.03 5.68
C SER A 77 -9.52 3.89 4.23
N LEU A 78 -9.21 2.76 3.61
CA LEU A 78 -9.65 2.49 2.23
C LEU A 78 -11.17 2.36 2.09
N GLU A 79 -11.88 2.09 3.18
CA GLU A 79 -13.33 2.00 3.17
C GLU A 79 -14.00 3.37 2.89
N ARG A 80 -13.31 4.45 3.17
CA ARG A 80 -13.80 5.78 2.82
C ARG A 80 -13.60 6.01 1.33
N TYR A 81 -14.68 6.43 0.67
CA TYR A 81 -14.66 6.66 -0.78
C TYR A 81 -13.52 7.59 -1.22
N GLU A 82 -13.32 8.68 -0.49
CA GLU A 82 -12.26 9.65 -0.80
C GLU A 82 -10.87 9.02 -0.79
N LEU A 83 -10.57 8.26 0.26
CA LEU A 83 -9.28 7.58 0.40
C LEU A 83 -9.10 6.49 -0.64
N ASN A 84 -10.16 5.76 -0.98
CA ASN A 84 -10.13 4.75 -2.02
C ASN A 84 -9.78 5.36 -3.37
N ALA A 85 -10.42 6.48 -3.73
CA ALA A 85 -10.16 7.18 -4.98
C ALA A 85 -8.73 7.73 -5.03
N LEU A 86 -8.25 8.33 -3.95
CA LEU A 86 -6.89 8.85 -3.86
C LEU A 86 -5.83 7.74 -3.92
N ALA A 87 -6.09 6.61 -3.26
CA ALA A 87 -5.19 5.46 -3.33
C ALA A 87 -5.09 4.95 -4.77
N LEU A 88 -6.21 4.82 -5.46
CA LEU A 88 -6.22 4.41 -6.85
C LEU A 88 -5.43 5.38 -7.73
N GLU A 89 -5.60 6.68 -7.51
CA GLU A 89 -4.87 7.72 -8.24
C GLU A 89 -3.37 7.63 -7.98
N HIS A 90 -2.95 7.60 -6.73
CA HIS A 90 -1.54 7.64 -6.36
C HIS A 90 -0.80 6.33 -6.68
N LEU A 91 -1.47 5.19 -6.50
CA LEU A 91 -0.83 3.88 -6.66
C LEU A 91 -0.91 3.34 -8.08
N GLU A 92 -1.99 3.65 -8.80
CA GLU A 92 -2.28 3.05 -10.11
C GLU A 92 -2.44 4.07 -11.23
N GLY A 93 -2.33 5.36 -10.93
CA GLY A 93 -2.50 6.43 -11.91
C GLY A 93 -3.95 6.80 -12.16
N GLY A 94 -4.89 6.22 -11.43
CA GLY A 94 -6.31 6.47 -11.56
C GLY A 94 -7.08 5.30 -12.15
N ARG A 95 -8.40 5.46 -12.23
CA ARG A 95 -9.30 4.41 -12.70
C ARG A 95 -9.07 4.02 -14.16
N ILE A 96 -8.86 4.99 -15.04
CA ILE A 96 -8.72 4.72 -16.48
C ILE A 96 -7.40 3.99 -16.78
N PRO A 97 -6.23 4.46 -16.33
CA PRO A 97 -4.99 3.71 -16.53
C PRO A 97 -5.03 2.31 -15.90
N PHE A 98 -5.63 2.18 -14.73
CA PHE A 98 -5.76 0.87 -14.08
C PHE A 98 -6.60 -0.09 -14.93
N SER A 99 -7.75 0.37 -15.42
CA SER A 99 -8.62 -0.43 -16.27
C SER A 99 -7.94 -0.84 -17.58
N ARG A 100 -7.18 0.08 -18.18
CA ARG A 100 -6.42 -0.23 -19.40
C ARG A 100 -5.39 -1.33 -19.16
N ARG A 101 -4.68 -1.27 -18.04
CA ARG A 101 -3.68 -2.29 -17.71
C ARG A 101 -4.32 -3.65 -17.46
N THR A 102 -5.42 -3.72 -16.74
CA THR A 102 -6.11 -5.00 -16.50
C THR A 102 -6.59 -5.63 -17.81
N LEU A 103 -7.12 -4.82 -18.72
CA LEU A 103 -7.56 -5.29 -20.03
C LEU A 103 -6.38 -5.80 -20.87
N LYS A 104 -5.30 -5.05 -20.93
CA LYS A 104 -4.11 -5.44 -21.71
C LYS A 104 -3.45 -6.69 -21.17
N LEU A 105 -3.40 -6.83 -19.86
CA LEU A 105 -2.81 -8.01 -19.22
C LEU A 105 -3.79 -9.17 -19.12
N LYS A 106 -5.02 -8.99 -19.62
CA LYS A 106 -6.07 -10.02 -19.63
C LYS A 106 -6.39 -10.54 -18.24
N VAL A 107 -6.44 -9.62 -17.27
CA VAL A 107 -6.75 -9.94 -15.88
C VAL A 107 -8.21 -9.61 -15.61
N SER A 108 -8.93 -10.54 -14.99
CA SER A 108 -10.29 -10.28 -14.53
C SER A 108 -10.24 -9.38 -13.31
N VAL A 109 -11.16 -8.39 -13.25
CA VAL A 109 -11.32 -7.53 -12.08
C VAL A 109 -12.30 -8.11 -11.08
N ASP A 110 -12.96 -9.22 -11.42
CA ASP A 110 -13.84 -9.92 -10.50
C ASP A 110 -13.00 -10.67 -9.46
N PRO A 111 -13.47 -10.77 -8.20
CA PRO A 111 -12.72 -11.54 -7.21
C PRO A 111 -12.67 -13.02 -7.62
N PRO A 112 -11.55 -13.71 -7.33
CA PRO A 112 -11.45 -15.13 -7.65
C PRO A 112 -12.51 -15.93 -6.88
N ALA A 113 -12.94 -17.04 -7.47
CA ALA A 113 -13.86 -17.95 -6.81
C ALA A 113 -13.25 -18.49 -5.51
N PRO A 114 -14.06 -18.67 -4.46
CA PRO A 114 -13.56 -19.21 -3.19
C PRO A 114 -13.08 -20.64 -3.29
#